data_61fb49e1014432ed614f6aa3ef7b9755
#
_entry.id   61fb49e1014432ed614f6aa3ef7b9755
#
_cell.length_a   1.000
_cell.length_b   1.000
_cell.length_c   1.000
_cell.angle_alpha   90.00
_cell.angle_beta   90.00
_cell.angle_gamma   90.00
#
_symmetry.space_group_name_H-M   'P 1'
#
loop_
_entity.id
_entity.type
_entity.pdbx_description
1 polymer ?
#
loop_
_entity_poly.entity_id
_entity_poly.type
_entity_poly.pdbx_seq_one_letter_code
_entity_poly.pdbx_strand_id
1 'polypeptide(L)'
;MKKSVHGCLALFLLASAASATAATSLNALFMTQAAYSESDIRAMTQAFEKANPDVKVNLEFVPYEALHDKIVAARGAGGNGYDVVLFDAIWPAEFTKFNLLQDISSRISAEDKAQIFPGALKTVVFNGKTLGMPWILDTKYLYYNKAMLEKAGIRELPQTWQQVMDDARIIKEKKIVNYPLVWSWSQAEALVCDYTTLVSGFGGQFYQNGKLSFSSPASLQAVKLMKSSLDDGLTNPASREYLEEDVRKAFSNGDAAFALNWTYMYNMANDAKQSKVAGQVGIMPAPGDAPGKAGAVNGSMGLGIASGSTHADQAWQYIRYMTSQPVQNNYARLSLPIWKSSYQDAAVMKDQESLIKAADTSLSVMLSRPETADYSRLSSTLQQQLQQVLTGGATPEAAMQAVDKSAARLR
;
A
#
# COMPACT_ATOMS: atom_id res chain seq x y z
N MET A 1 24.46 -86.37 -35.53
CA MET A 1 25.22 -85.26 -34.93
C MET A 1 24.62 -83.96 -35.43
N LYS A 2 23.78 -83.29 -34.61
CA LYS A 2 23.23 -81.89 -34.88
C LYS A 2 23.56 -81.09 -33.64
N LYS A 3 24.41 -80.03 -33.81
CA LYS A 3 24.75 -79.09 -32.76
C LYS A 3 23.71 -77.97 -32.84
N SER A 4 23.00 -77.78 -31.75
CA SER A 4 22.11 -76.59 -31.56
C SER A 4 22.92 -75.44 -30.88
N VAL A 5 22.92 -74.30 -31.52
CA VAL A 5 23.51 -73.07 -31.02
C VAL A 5 22.37 -72.26 -30.35
N HIS A 6 22.49 -72.03 -29.08
CA HIS A 6 21.59 -71.15 -28.32
C HIS A 6 22.17 -69.73 -28.34
N GLY A 7 21.52 -68.82 -29.05
CA GLY A 7 21.85 -67.41 -28.98
C GLY A 7 21.14 -66.75 -27.80
N CYS A 8 21.89 -66.27 -26.84
CA CYS A 8 21.40 -65.38 -25.76
C CYS A 8 21.25 -63.96 -26.29
N LEU A 9 20.01 -63.51 -26.39
CA LEU A 9 19.67 -62.11 -26.68
C LEU A 9 19.66 -61.34 -25.36
N ALA A 10 20.73 -60.56 -25.07
CA ALA A 10 20.78 -59.66 -23.92
C ALA A 10 20.02 -58.38 -24.25
N LEU A 11 18.84 -58.18 -23.64
CA LEU A 11 18.09 -56.94 -23.68
C LEU A 11 18.77 -55.94 -22.74
N PHE A 12 19.46 -54.95 -23.27
CA PHE A 12 19.91 -53.76 -22.50
C PHE A 12 18.70 -52.83 -22.31
N LEU A 13 18.09 -52.85 -21.12
CA LEU A 13 17.19 -51.83 -20.62
C LEU A 13 18.02 -50.58 -20.25
N LEU A 14 18.05 -49.59 -21.15
CA LEU A 14 18.50 -48.26 -20.84
C LEU A 14 17.45 -47.64 -19.90
N ALA A 15 17.69 -47.73 -18.58
CA ALA A 15 16.98 -46.93 -17.61
C ALA A 15 17.45 -45.49 -17.76
N SER A 16 16.66 -44.67 -18.44
CA SER A 16 16.83 -43.21 -18.40
C SER A 16 16.55 -42.75 -16.96
N ALA A 17 17.60 -42.60 -16.17
CA ALA A 17 17.52 -41.93 -14.88
C ALA A 17 17.20 -40.45 -15.20
N ALA A 18 15.92 -40.06 -15.14
CA ALA A 18 15.54 -38.67 -15.05
C ALA A 18 16.18 -38.14 -13.75
N SER A 19 17.25 -37.37 -13.89
CA SER A 19 17.82 -36.63 -12.77
C SER A 19 16.74 -35.67 -12.31
N ALA A 20 16.03 -35.99 -11.24
CA ALA A 20 15.19 -35.04 -10.54
C ALA A 20 16.14 -33.94 -10.02
N THR A 21 16.22 -32.85 -10.76
CA THR A 21 16.86 -31.63 -10.23
C THR A 21 16.10 -31.22 -8.98
N ALA A 22 16.82 -31.06 -7.87
CA ALA A 22 16.20 -30.57 -6.63
C ALA A 22 15.52 -29.23 -6.93
N ALA A 23 14.29 -29.08 -6.45
CA ALA A 23 13.53 -27.83 -6.64
C ALA A 23 14.33 -26.68 -6.00
N THR A 24 14.40 -25.55 -6.72
CA THR A 24 14.95 -24.31 -6.17
C THR A 24 14.04 -23.81 -5.07
N SER A 25 14.60 -23.50 -3.91
CA SER A 25 13.86 -22.96 -2.76
C SER A 25 14.12 -21.46 -2.66
N LEU A 26 13.07 -20.66 -2.78
CA LEU A 26 13.08 -19.22 -2.57
C LEU A 26 12.58 -18.87 -1.18
N ASN A 27 13.14 -17.83 -0.58
CA ASN A 27 12.62 -17.22 0.64
C ASN A 27 12.00 -15.86 0.28
N ALA A 28 10.72 -15.67 0.61
CA ALA A 28 9.98 -14.47 0.28
C ALA A 28 9.39 -13.81 1.54
N LEU A 29 9.62 -12.50 1.68
CA LEU A 29 9.17 -11.71 2.81
C LEU A 29 8.03 -10.78 2.41
N PHE A 30 6.92 -10.88 3.13
CA PHE A 30 5.72 -10.07 2.95
C PHE A 30 5.27 -9.47 4.29
N MET A 31 4.35 -8.51 4.24
CA MET A 31 3.63 -8.09 5.44
C MET A 31 2.34 -8.91 5.64
N THR A 32 1.90 -9.01 6.90
CA THR A 32 0.72 -9.79 7.29
C THR A 32 -0.56 -9.32 6.65
N GLN A 33 -0.70 -8.00 6.44
CA GLN A 33 -1.84 -7.37 5.76
C GLN A 33 -1.35 -6.12 5.04
N ALA A 34 -1.25 -6.23 3.70
CA ALA A 34 -1.16 -5.06 2.83
C ALA A 34 -2.53 -4.85 2.16
N ALA A 35 -2.63 -4.87 0.84
CA ALA A 35 -3.90 -5.06 0.16
C ALA A 35 -4.39 -6.52 0.30
N TYR A 36 -3.45 -7.45 0.21
CA TYR A 36 -3.67 -8.90 0.30
C TYR A 36 -3.37 -9.42 1.69
N SER A 37 -4.18 -10.38 2.17
CA SER A 37 -3.94 -11.11 3.41
C SER A 37 -2.88 -12.21 3.22
N GLU A 38 -2.38 -12.78 4.33
CA GLU A 38 -1.51 -13.97 4.28
C GLU A 38 -2.16 -15.10 3.49
N SER A 39 -3.47 -15.35 3.67
CA SER A 39 -4.18 -16.41 2.97
C SER A 39 -4.23 -16.18 1.46
N ASP A 40 -4.38 -14.93 1.02
CA ASP A 40 -4.38 -14.58 -0.39
C ASP A 40 -2.99 -14.83 -1.02
N ILE A 41 -1.92 -14.38 -0.35
CA ILE A 41 -0.55 -14.56 -0.82
C ILE A 41 -0.17 -16.05 -0.85
N ARG A 42 -0.59 -16.83 0.16
CA ARG A 42 -0.40 -18.29 0.17
C ARG A 42 -1.13 -18.97 -0.99
N ALA A 43 -2.36 -18.55 -1.30
CA ALA A 43 -3.13 -19.10 -2.42
C ALA A 43 -2.47 -18.77 -3.77
N MET A 44 -2.02 -17.52 -3.98
CA MET A 44 -1.26 -17.12 -5.17
C MET A 44 0.02 -17.96 -5.31
N THR A 45 0.76 -18.14 -4.22
CA THR A 45 2.03 -18.89 -4.19
C THR A 45 1.82 -20.37 -4.49
N GLN A 46 0.79 -20.99 -3.92
CA GLN A 46 0.44 -22.39 -4.23
C GLN A 46 0.08 -22.59 -5.71
N ALA A 47 -0.63 -21.63 -6.31
CA ALA A 47 -0.94 -21.66 -7.72
C ALA A 47 0.32 -21.49 -8.59
N PHE A 48 1.26 -20.64 -8.19
CA PHE A 48 2.57 -20.52 -8.82
C PHE A 48 3.36 -21.83 -8.77
N GLU A 49 3.49 -22.44 -7.58
CA GLU A 49 4.24 -23.68 -7.37
C GLU A 49 3.64 -24.86 -8.15
N LYS A 50 2.30 -24.88 -8.29
CA LYS A 50 1.63 -25.89 -9.11
C LYS A 50 1.99 -25.77 -10.60
N ALA A 51 2.15 -24.53 -11.07
CA ALA A 51 2.55 -24.26 -12.47
C ALA A 51 4.07 -24.41 -12.67
N ASN A 52 4.87 -24.32 -11.61
CA ASN A 52 6.33 -24.33 -11.63
C ASN A 52 6.87 -25.30 -10.56
N PRO A 53 6.74 -26.62 -10.77
CA PRO A 53 7.04 -27.63 -9.73
C PRO A 53 8.53 -27.72 -9.34
N ASP A 54 9.40 -27.11 -10.12
CA ASP A 54 10.85 -26.96 -9.88
C ASP A 54 11.22 -25.79 -8.97
N VAL A 55 10.22 -24.97 -8.55
CA VAL A 55 10.42 -23.85 -7.61
C VAL A 55 9.51 -24.02 -6.40
N LYS A 56 10.06 -23.83 -5.22
CA LYS A 56 9.35 -23.75 -3.94
C LYS A 56 9.56 -22.39 -3.30
N VAL A 57 8.54 -21.86 -2.63
CA VAL A 57 8.60 -20.53 -2.01
C VAL A 57 8.25 -20.63 -0.52
N ASN A 58 9.22 -20.37 0.32
CA ASN A 58 9.05 -20.24 1.77
C ASN A 58 8.56 -18.82 2.06
N LEU A 59 7.36 -18.68 2.59
CA LEU A 59 6.75 -17.40 2.90
C LEU A 59 6.97 -17.03 4.36
N GLU A 60 7.50 -15.83 4.60
CA GLU A 60 7.52 -15.19 5.91
C GLU A 60 6.64 -13.95 5.87
N PHE A 61 5.87 -13.73 6.94
CA PHE A 61 4.99 -12.58 7.10
C PHE A 61 5.33 -11.85 8.39
N VAL A 62 5.37 -10.52 8.30
CA VAL A 62 5.66 -9.65 9.44
C VAL A 62 4.71 -8.45 9.44
N PRO A 63 4.47 -7.79 10.59
CA PRO A 63 3.82 -6.49 10.61
C PRO A 63 4.61 -5.46 9.78
N TYR A 64 3.92 -4.44 9.26
CA TYR A 64 4.54 -3.40 8.43
C TYR A 64 5.76 -2.77 9.10
N GLU A 65 5.66 -2.47 10.39
CA GLU A 65 6.71 -1.82 11.19
C GLU A 65 8.01 -2.64 11.28
N ALA A 66 7.92 -3.96 11.12
CA ALA A 66 9.08 -4.85 11.13
C ALA A 66 9.65 -5.15 9.75
N LEU A 67 8.92 -4.83 8.66
CA LEU A 67 9.28 -5.23 7.30
C LEU A 67 10.60 -4.61 6.86
N HIS A 68 10.74 -3.30 7.02
CA HIS A 68 11.97 -2.55 6.68
C HIS A 68 13.19 -3.11 7.41
N ASP A 69 13.11 -3.22 8.73
CA ASP A 69 14.24 -3.63 9.56
C ASP A 69 14.69 -5.06 9.26
N LYS A 70 13.75 -5.95 8.93
CA LYS A 70 14.09 -7.31 8.49
C LYS A 70 14.84 -7.34 7.16
N ILE A 71 14.45 -6.52 6.19
CA ILE A 71 15.16 -6.42 4.90
C ILE A 71 16.60 -5.92 5.12
N VAL A 72 16.75 -4.86 5.93
CA VAL A 72 18.07 -4.27 6.24
C VAL A 72 18.93 -5.25 7.02
N ALA A 73 18.39 -5.91 8.05
CA ALA A 73 19.09 -6.88 8.88
C ALA A 73 19.56 -8.11 8.06
N ALA A 74 18.74 -8.60 7.17
CA ALA A 74 19.07 -9.75 6.30
C ALA A 74 20.30 -9.44 5.42
N ARG A 75 20.44 -8.21 4.93
CA ARG A 75 21.61 -7.77 4.15
C ARG A 75 22.87 -7.75 5.01
N GLY A 76 22.78 -7.29 6.25
CA GLY A 76 23.89 -7.25 7.22
C GLY A 76 24.41 -8.64 7.62
N ALA A 77 23.55 -9.65 7.63
CA ALA A 77 23.87 -11.04 7.97
C ALA A 77 24.52 -11.85 6.82
N GLY A 78 25.05 -11.19 5.79
CA GLY A 78 25.70 -11.86 4.65
C GLY A 78 24.81 -11.97 3.40
N GLY A 79 23.62 -11.39 3.41
CA GLY A 79 22.76 -11.27 2.24
C GLY A 79 21.93 -12.51 1.87
N ASN A 80 21.98 -13.56 2.67
CA ASN A 80 21.35 -14.85 2.35
C ASN A 80 19.97 -15.08 3.00
N GLY A 81 19.31 -14.01 3.45
CA GLY A 81 18.02 -14.13 4.15
C GLY A 81 16.83 -14.33 3.22
N TYR A 82 16.72 -13.49 2.20
CA TYR A 82 15.57 -13.48 1.28
C TYR A 82 16.01 -13.44 -0.17
N ASP A 83 15.14 -13.96 -1.05
CA ASP A 83 15.23 -13.85 -2.51
C ASP A 83 14.27 -12.79 -3.03
N VAL A 84 13.04 -12.76 -2.50
CA VAL A 84 12.00 -11.81 -2.86
C VAL A 84 11.52 -11.06 -1.63
N VAL A 85 11.38 -9.73 -1.74
CA VAL A 85 10.87 -8.91 -0.66
C VAL A 85 9.82 -7.92 -1.17
N LEU A 86 8.78 -7.72 -0.35
CA LEU A 86 7.85 -6.62 -0.50
C LEU A 86 8.51 -5.35 0.04
N PHE A 87 8.38 -4.23 -0.69
CA PHE A 87 8.91 -2.94 -0.24
C PHE A 87 7.97 -1.77 -0.58
N ASP A 88 7.97 -0.75 0.29
CA ASP A 88 7.15 0.44 0.17
C ASP A 88 7.80 1.49 -0.76
N ALA A 89 6.99 2.34 -1.38
CA ALA A 89 7.37 3.48 -2.21
C ALA A 89 8.35 4.46 -1.56
N ILE A 90 8.47 4.45 -0.24
CA ILE A 90 9.36 5.33 0.53
C ILE A 90 10.80 4.82 0.67
N TRP A 91 11.07 3.55 0.36
CA TRP A 91 12.39 2.92 0.58
C TRP A 91 13.35 2.90 -0.62
N PRO A 92 12.94 3.13 -1.88
CA PRO A 92 13.83 3.03 -3.03
C PRO A 92 15.10 3.88 -2.93
N ALA A 93 15.05 5.07 -2.33
CA ALA A 93 16.22 5.93 -2.15
C ALA A 93 17.26 5.28 -1.22
N GLU A 94 16.83 4.78 -0.05
CA GLU A 94 17.66 4.07 0.91
C GLU A 94 18.18 2.76 0.32
N PHE A 95 17.29 1.97 -0.29
CA PHE A 95 17.62 0.67 -0.86
C PHE A 95 18.61 0.78 -2.02
N THR A 96 18.56 1.86 -2.79
CA THR A 96 19.58 2.17 -3.80
C THR A 96 20.91 2.54 -3.14
N LYS A 97 20.91 3.41 -2.12
CA LYS A 97 22.11 3.86 -1.42
C LYS A 97 22.89 2.70 -0.79
N PHE A 98 22.18 1.75 -0.18
CA PHE A 98 22.77 0.61 0.52
C PHE A 98 22.80 -0.68 -0.32
N ASN A 99 22.40 -0.62 -1.59
CA ASN A 99 22.37 -1.77 -2.50
C ASN A 99 21.63 -2.98 -1.90
N LEU A 100 20.38 -2.75 -1.43
CA LEU A 100 19.57 -3.80 -0.79
C LEU A 100 18.82 -4.66 -1.80
N LEU A 101 18.45 -4.10 -2.95
CA LEU A 101 17.76 -4.79 -4.04
C LEU A 101 18.58 -4.75 -5.33
N GLN A 102 18.36 -5.73 -6.20
CA GLN A 102 18.93 -5.77 -7.53
C GLN A 102 18.24 -4.74 -8.44
N ASP A 103 19.02 -4.12 -9.33
CA ASP A 103 18.45 -3.35 -10.43
C ASP A 103 17.89 -4.30 -11.50
N ILE A 104 16.58 -4.30 -11.65
CA ILE A 104 15.86 -5.15 -12.62
C ILE A 104 15.41 -4.38 -13.87
N SER A 105 15.98 -3.22 -14.15
CA SER A 105 15.59 -2.36 -15.28
C SER A 105 15.57 -3.10 -16.62
N SER A 106 16.50 -4.05 -16.83
CA SER A 106 16.63 -4.87 -18.03
C SER A 106 15.64 -6.03 -18.09
N ARG A 107 14.99 -6.38 -16.97
CA ARG A 107 14.03 -7.50 -16.89
C ARG A 107 12.61 -7.10 -17.26
N ILE A 108 12.27 -5.81 -17.25
CA ILE A 108 10.94 -5.30 -17.60
C ILE A 108 10.99 -4.78 -19.03
N SER A 109 10.21 -5.38 -19.92
CA SER A 109 10.16 -4.98 -21.33
C SER A 109 9.60 -3.56 -21.51
N ALA A 110 9.93 -2.93 -22.63
CA ALA A 110 9.34 -1.64 -22.99
C ALA A 110 7.82 -1.71 -23.16
N GLU A 111 7.32 -2.86 -23.66
CA GLU A 111 5.90 -3.14 -23.79
C GLU A 111 5.20 -3.19 -22.43
N ASP A 112 5.73 -3.95 -21.46
CA ASP A 112 5.19 -3.98 -20.09
C ASP A 112 5.16 -2.59 -19.46
N LYS A 113 6.27 -1.84 -19.58
CA LYS A 113 6.34 -0.45 -19.05
C LYS A 113 5.27 0.45 -19.65
N ALA A 114 4.95 0.30 -20.93
CA ALA A 114 3.88 1.07 -21.59
C ALA A 114 2.48 0.71 -21.10
N GLN A 115 2.28 -0.53 -20.67
CA GLN A 115 0.99 -1.06 -20.19
C GLN A 115 0.76 -0.82 -18.69
N ILE A 116 1.80 -0.55 -17.91
CA ILE A 116 1.69 -0.26 -16.48
C ILE A 116 1.36 1.23 -16.28
N PHE A 117 0.58 1.55 -15.26
CA PHE A 117 0.34 2.94 -14.88
C PHE A 117 1.63 3.64 -14.49
N PRO A 118 1.90 4.87 -14.99
CA PRO A 118 3.14 5.60 -14.69
C PRO A 118 3.37 5.82 -13.20
N GLY A 119 2.32 6.07 -12.42
CA GLY A 119 2.40 6.23 -10.97
C GLY A 119 2.84 4.95 -10.26
N ALA A 120 2.41 3.79 -10.74
CA ALA A 120 2.87 2.50 -10.21
C ALA A 120 4.35 2.25 -10.52
N LEU A 121 4.79 2.53 -11.76
CA LEU A 121 6.20 2.41 -12.12
C LEU A 121 7.09 3.36 -11.32
N LYS A 122 6.64 4.60 -11.09
CA LYS A 122 7.37 5.59 -10.30
C LYS A 122 7.67 5.09 -8.88
N THR A 123 6.79 4.29 -8.31
CA THR A 123 6.95 3.70 -6.97
C THR A 123 8.22 2.86 -6.80
N VAL A 124 8.67 2.20 -7.86
CA VAL A 124 9.79 1.24 -7.83
C VAL A 124 11.06 1.76 -8.51
N VAL A 125 11.05 3.00 -8.97
CA VAL A 125 12.19 3.60 -9.70
C VAL A 125 12.83 4.70 -8.86
N PHE A 126 14.15 4.64 -8.72
CA PHE A 126 14.95 5.70 -8.11
C PHE A 126 16.29 5.86 -8.84
N ASN A 127 16.66 7.11 -9.18
CA ASN A 127 17.91 7.44 -9.88
C ASN A 127 18.18 6.57 -11.13
N GLY A 128 17.15 6.32 -11.93
CA GLY A 128 17.23 5.53 -13.16
C GLY A 128 17.32 4.03 -12.96
N LYS A 129 17.34 3.53 -11.72
CA LYS A 129 17.28 2.09 -11.39
C LYS A 129 15.84 1.68 -11.11
N THR A 130 15.46 0.50 -11.59
CA THR A 130 14.17 -0.13 -11.26
C THR A 130 14.42 -1.24 -10.24
N LEU A 131 13.96 -1.04 -9.00
CA LEU A 131 14.26 -1.93 -7.87
C LEU A 131 13.29 -3.09 -7.72
N GLY A 132 12.19 -3.08 -8.46
CA GLY A 132 11.19 -4.12 -8.38
C GLY A 132 10.11 -3.97 -9.44
N MET A 133 9.17 -4.90 -9.43
CA MET A 133 7.92 -4.82 -10.20
C MET A 133 6.85 -4.19 -9.30
N PRO A 134 6.10 -3.17 -9.75
CA PRO A 134 4.95 -2.68 -8.98
C PRO A 134 3.98 -3.84 -8.73
N TRP A 135 3.43 -3.91 -7.53
CA TRP A 135 2.50 -4.99 -7.16
C TRP A 135 1.20 -4.48 -6.55
N ILE A 136 1.30 -3.49 -5.67
CA ILE A 136 0.15 -2.82 -5.07
C ILE A 136 0.13 -1.39 -5.62
N LEU A 137 -0.97 -1.00 -6.26
CA LEU A 137 -1.25 0.37 -6.65
C LEU A 137 -2.35 0.89 -5.72
N ASP A 138 -2.00 1.79 -4.80
CA ASP A 138 -2.93 2.18 -3.76
C ASP A 138 -2.78 3.65 -3.33
N THR A 139 -3.91 4.19 -2.85
CA THR A 139 -4.01 5.47 -2.16
C THR A 139 -5.14 5.42 -1.15
N LYS A 140 -5.27 6.46 -0.31
CA LYS A 140 -6.38 6.57 0.64
C LYS A 140 -7.56 7.33 0.04
N TYR A 141 -8.77 6.88 0.40
CA TYR A 141 -10.06 7.43 -0.02
C TYR A 141 -10.88 7.84 1.18
N LEU A 142 -11.79 8.77 0.99
CA LEU A 142 -12.81 9.06 1.98
C LEU A 142 -13.97 8.07 1.80
N TYR A 143 -14.18 7.25 2.83
CA TYR A 143 -15.34 6.38 2.97
C TYR A 143 -16.44 7.08 3.73
N TYR A 144 -17.69 6.82 3.37
CA TYR A 144 -18.85 7.41 4.05
C TYR A 144 -19.97 6.40 4.22
N ASN A 145 -20.73 6.54 5.32
CA ASN A 145 -21.89 5.73 5.61
C ASN A 145 -23.14 6.40 5.04
N LYS A 146 -23.67 5.86 3.94
CA LYS A 146 -24.83 6.41 3.22
C LYS A 146 -26.06 6.57 4.13
N ALA A 147 -26.35 5.57 4.97
CA ALA A 147 -27.51 5.60 5.86
C ALA A 147 -27.38 6.70 6.92
N MET A 148 -26.15 6.98 7.43
CA MET A 148 -25.95 8.06 8.39
C MET A 148 -26.10 9.44 7.75
N LEU A 149 -25.60 9.62 6.53
CA LEU A 149 -25.78 10.87 5.77
C LEU A 149 -27.25 11.12 5.49
N GLU A 150 -27.98 10.11 4.99
CA GLU A 150 -29.41 10.19 4.74
C GLU A 150 -30.20 10.54 6.02
N LYS A 151 -29.93 9.86 7.13
CA LYS A 151 -30.53 10.13 8.44
C LYS A 151 -30.23 11.56 8.93
N ALA A 152 -29.05 12.07 8.59
CA ALA A 152 -28.68 13.45 8.87
C ALA A 152 -29.37 14.48 7.97
N GLY A 153 -29.99 14.04 6.87
CA GLY A 153 -30.58 14.91 5.85
C GLY A 153 -29.54 15.50 4.89
N ILE A 154 -28.33 14.93 4.86
CA ILE A 154 -27.26 15.32 3.95
C ILE A 154 -27.52 14.63 2.61
N ARG A 155 -27.86 15.43 1.59
CA ARG A 155 -28.25 14.94 0.26
C ARG A 155 -27.13 14.98 -0.77
N GLU A 156 -26.15 15.85 -0.56
CA GLU A 156 -25.02 16.05 -1.45
C GLU A 156 -23.74 15.59 -0.73
N LEU A 157 -22.86 14.93 -1.45
CA LEU A 157 -21.57 14.53 -0.90
C LEU A 157 -20.67 15.73 -0.69
N PRO A 158 -19.87 15.77 0.39
CA PRO A 158 -18.97 16.87 0.67
C PRO A 158 -17.89 16.96 -0.42
N GLN A 159 -17.63 18.17 -0.92
CA GLN A 159 -16.63 18.42 -1.95
C GLN A 159 -15.33 19.00 -1.39
N THR A 160 -15.34 19.41 -0.12
CA THR A 160 -14.18 19.96 0.58
C THR A 160 -14.07 19.37 1.98
N TRP A 161 -12.88 19.40 2.57
CA TRP A 161 -12.69 19.01 3.96
C TRP A 161 -13.51 19.86 4.93
N GLN A 162 -13.73 21.14 4.61
CA GLN A 162 -14.62 21.99 5.43
C GLN A 162 -16.05 21.44 5.44
N GLN A 163 -16.57 21.02 4.29
CA GLN A 163 -17.90 20.41 4.21
C GLN A 163 -17.96 19.07 4.93
N VAL A 164 -16.90 18.24 4.89
CA VAL A 164 -16.82 17.01 5.71
C VAL A 164 -16.96 17.33 7.20
N MET A 165 -16.29 18.39 7.68
CA MET A 165 -16.38 18.82 9.08
C MET A 165 -17.78 19.36 9.42
N ASP A 166 -18.41 20.10 8.51
CA ASP A 166 -19.77 20.64 8.71
C ASP A 166 -20.80 19.50 8.73
N ASP A 167 -20.70 18.53 7.83
CA ASP A 167 -21.52 17.33 7.83
C ASP A 167 -21.32 16.49 9.10
N ALA A 168 -20.08 16.36 9.57
CA ALA A 168 -19.77 15.69 10.82
C ALA A 168 -20.42 16.38 12.03
N ARG A 169 -20.46 17.72 12.08
CA ARG A 169 -21.18 18.47 13.13
C ARG A 169 -22.67 18.17 13.11
N ILE A 170 -23.31 18.21 11.92
CA ILE A 170 -24.74 17.88 11.77
C ILE A 170 -25.04 16.47 12.27
N ILE A 171 -24.22 15.48 11.89
CA ILE A 171 -24.37 14.09 12.30
C ILE A 171 -24.24 13.95 13.82
N LYS A 172 -23.28 14.62 14.44
CA LYS A 172 -23.05 14.64 15.88
C LYS A 172 -24.20 15.35 16.63
N GLU A 173 -24.63 16.52 16.20
CA GLU A 173 -25.74 17.29 16.80
C GLU A 173 -27.06 16.48 16.78
N LYS A 174 -27.30 15.75 15.70
CA LYS A 174 -28.44 14.84 15.58
C LYS A 174 -28.27 13.52 16.36
N LYS A 175 -27.16 13.34 17.06
CA LYS A 175 -26.84 12.15 17.86
C LYS A 175 -26.94 10.84 17.06
N ILE A 176 -26.56 10.87 15.78
CA ILE A 176 -26.56 9.69 14.91
C ILE A 176 -25.40 8.78 15.31
N VAL A 177 -24.22 9.36 15.55
CA VAL A 177 -23.05 8.71 16.09
C VAL A 177 -22.25 9.70 16.95
N ASN A 178 -21.55 9.21 17.99
CA ASN A 178 -20.83 10.09 18.93
C ASN A 178 -19.64 10.81 18.28
N TYR A 179 -18.89 10.09 17.46
CA TYR A 179 -17.70 10.58 16.78
C TYR A 179 -17.82 10.28 15.28
N PRO A 180 -18.26 11.24 14.45
CA PRO A 180 -18.50 11.01 13.04
C PRO A 180 -17.26 10.65 12.22
N LEU A 181 -16.05 11.00 12.69
CA LEU A 181 -14.78 10.79 11.99
C LEU A 181 -13.91 9.78 12.72
N VAL A 182 -13.24 8.90 11.96
CA VAL A 182 -12.24 7.96 12.43
C VAL A 182 -11.04 7.94 11.50
N TRP A 183 -9.83 7.88 12.07
CA TRP A 183 -8.54 8.01 11.38
C TRP A 183 -7.52 7.02 11.91
N SER A 184 -6.43 6.80 11.14
CA SER A 184 -5.29 5.98 11.55
C SER A 184 -4.13 6.84 12.05
N TRP A 185 -4.26 7.38 13.25
CA TRP A 185 -3.33 8.36 13.82
C TRP A 185 -2.43 7.81 14.93
N SER A 186 -2.26 6.50 15.04
CA SER A 186 -1.19 5.93 15.87
C SER A 186 0.17 6.52 15.46
N GLN A 187 1.13 6.59 16.39
CA GLN A 187 2.50 7.04 16.06
C GLN A 187 3.20 6.00 15.17
N ALA A 188 2.79 5.94 13.92
CA ALA A 188 3.23 5.02 12.89
C ALA A 188 3.16 5.69 11.50
N GLU A 189 3.59 5.01 10.47
CA GLU A 189 3.54 5.52 9.09
C GLU A 189 2.11 5.82 8.61
N ALA A 190 1.10 5.14 9.17
CA ALA A 190 -0.31 5.39 8.92
C ALA A 190 -0.71 6.86 9.16
N LEU A 191 -0.21 7.48 10.23
CA LEU A 191 -0.40 8.90 10.53
C LEU A 191 0.21 9.81 9.46
N VAL A 192 1.41 9.47 8.98
CA VAL A 192 2.08 10.24 7.92
C VAL A 192 1.31 10.13 6.61
N CYS A 193 0.70 8.98 6.33
CA CYS A 193 -0.14 8.79 5.13
C CYS A 193 -1.42 9.63 5.18
N ASP A 194 -2.12 9.70 6.32
CA ASP A 194 -3.29 10.55 6.50
C ASP A 194 -2.91 12.04 6.37
N TYR A 195 -1.83 12.46 7.03
CA TYR A 195 -1.30 13.81 6.90
C TYR A 195 -0.92 14.16 5.45
N THR A 196 -0.23 13.26 4.74
CA THR A 196 0.16 13.46 3.33
C THR A 196 -1.05 13.60 2.42
N THR A 197 -2.11 12.82 2.66
CA THR A 197 -3.38 12.93 1.92
C THR A 197 -3.99 14.32 2.10
N LEU A 198 -3.99 14.85 3.32
CA LEU A 198 -4.49 16.20 3.60
C LEU A 198 -3.61 17.28 2.95
N VAL A 199 -2.28 17.16 3.07
CA VAL A 199 -1.33 18.10 2.42
C VAL A 199 -1.56 18.14 0.91
N SER A 200 -1.71 16.99 0.26
CA SER A 200 -2.04 16.87 -1.16
C SER A 200 -3.36 17.57 -1.47
N GLY A 201 -4.41 17.34 -0.69
CA GLY A 201 -5.72 17.96 -0.86
C GLY A 201 -5.71 19.48 -0.73
N PHE A 202 -4.81 20.02 0.06
CA PHE A 202 -4.58 21.46 0.21
C PHE A 202 -3.56 22.04 -0.79
N GLY A 203 -3.21 21.26 -1.83
CA GLY A 203 -2.31 21.68 -2.90
C GLY A 203 -0.85 21.80 -2.48
N GLY A 204 -0.47 21.15 -1.36
CA GLY A 204 0.88 21.18 -0.84
C GLY A 204 1.83 20.16 -1.48
N GLN A 205 3.11 20.39 -1.24
CA GLN A 205 4.20 19.50 -1.58
C GLN A 205 5.27 19.56 -0.49
N PHE A 206 6.09 18.51 -0.35
CA PHE A 206 7.15 18.45 0.65
C PHE A 206 8.47 19.09 0.20
N TYR A 207 8.62 19.40 -1.09
CA TYR A 207 9.80 20.07 -1.62
C TYR A 207 9.45 21.49 -2.08
N GLN A 208 10.20 22.48 -1.56
CA GLN A 208 10.16 23.87 -1.99
C GLN A 208 11.56 24.29 -2.40
N ASN A 209 11.74 24.70 -3.65
CA ASN A 209 13.04 25.07 -4.21
C ASN A 209 14.12 23.99 -3.98
N GLY A 210 13.74 22.70 -4.12
CA GLY A 210 14.64 21.56 -3.94
C GLY A 210 14.97 21.22 -2.48
N LYS A 211 14.34 21.87 -1.49
CA LYS A 211 14.52 21.60 -0.06
C LYS A 211 13.23 21.08 0.56
N LEU A 212 13.37 20.15 1.50
CA LEU A 212 12.24 19.68 2.31
C LEU A 212 11.68 20.82 3.14
N SER A 213 10.34 20.95 3.16
CA SER A 213 9.61 21.93 3.95
C SER A 213 8.27 21.37 4.42
N PHE A 214 8.06 21.40 5.74
CA PHE A 214 6.84 20.96 6.42
C PHE A 214 6.06 22.12 7.03
N SER A 215 6.60 23.35 7.01
CA SER A 215 5.93 24.56 7.49
C SER A 215 5.20 25.32 6.39
N SER A 216 4.93 24.69 5.25
CA SER A 216 4.13 25.31 4.18
C SER A 216 2.71 25.61 4.63
N PRO A 217 1.99 26.58 4.03
CA PRO A 217 0.59 26.85 4.37
C PRO A 217 -0.29 25.61 4.30
N ALA A 218 -0.14 24.77 3.27
CA ALA A 218 -0.91 23.53 3.11
C ALA A 218 -0.59 22.49 4.22
N SER A 219 0.68 22.33 4.57
CA SER A 219 1.11 21.45 5.66
C SER A 219 0.54 21.90 7.01
N LEU A 220 0.60 23.20 7.31
CA LEU A 220 0.01 23.76 8.52
C LEU A 220 -1.51 23.62 8.55
N GLN A 221 -2.17 23.83 7.41
CA GLN A 221 -3.63 23.66 7.28
C GLN A 221 -4.03 22.20 7.56
N ALA A 222 -3.27 21.23 7.06
CA ALA A 222 -3.49 19.80 7.34
C ALA A 222 -3.44 19.49 8.84
N VAL A 223 -2.37 19.92 9.50
CA VAL A 223 -2.20 19.69 10.96
C VAL A 223 -3.28 20.40 11.78
N LYS A 224 -3.65 21.63 11.40
CA LYS A 224 -4.74 22.39 12.06
C LYS A 224 -6.09 21.69 11.92
N LEU A 225 -6.41 21.16 10.74
CA LEU A 225 -7.64 20.40 10.52
C LEU A 225 -7.67 19.13 11.39
N MET A 226 -6.57 18.38 11.44
CA MET A 226 -6.47 17.19 12.30
C MET A 226 -6.73 17.56 13.77
N LYS A 227 -6.06 18.58 14.28
CA LYS A 227 -6.20 19.02 15.68
C LYS A 227 -7.60 19.54 15.98
N SER A 228 -8.16 20.42 15.14
CA SER A 228 -9.49 20.99 15.37
C SER A 228 -10.58 19.93 15.32
N SER A 229 -10.47 18.91 14.47
CA SER A 229 -11.44 17.82 14.42
C SER A 229 -11.51 17.00 15.72
N LEU A 230 -10.38 16.87 16.43
CA LEU A 230 -10.32 16.30 17.78
C LEU A 230 -10.90 17.25 18.83
N ASP A 231 -10.50 18.53 18.82
CA ASP A 231 -10.91 19.52 19.79
C ASP A 231 -12.43 19.76 19.74
N ASP A 232 -13.00 19.79 18.54
CA ASP A 232 -14.45 19.89 18.32
C ASP A 232 -15.21 18.59 18.66
N GLY A 233 -14.49 17.52 19.02
CA GLY A 233 -15.06 16.21 19.32
C GLY A 233 -15.73 15.54 18.11
N LEU A 234 -15.30 15.86 16.89
CA LEU A 234 -15.80 15.23 15.68
C LEU A 234 -15.07 13.93 15.38
N THR A 235 -13.79 13.88 15.72
CA THR A 235 -12.91 12.70 15.56
C THR A 235 -12.95 11.86 16.83
N ASN A 236 -13.08 10.53 16.65
CA ASN A 236 -12.93 9.57 17.74
C ASN A 236 -11.54 9.72 18.37
N PRO A 237 -11.42 10.04 19.69
CA PRO A 237 -10.12 10.22 20.35
C PRO A 237 -9.21 8.99 20.27
N ALA A 238 -9.78 7.79 20.17
CA ALA A 238 -9.02 6.55 19.97
C ALA A 238 -8.29 6.50 18.63
N SER A 239 -8.64 7.34 17.65
CA SER A 239 -7.91 7.47 16.38
C SER A 239 -6.40 7.71 16.59
N ARG A 240 -5.99 8.34 17.72
CA ARG A 240 -4.58 8.56 18.07
C ARG A 240 -3.79 7.28 18.36
N GLU A 241 -4.49 6.15 18.49
CA GLU A 241 -3.91 4.84 18.77
C GLU A 241 -4.28 3.81 17.70
N TYR A 242 -5.12 4.20 16.71
CA TYR A 242 -5.61 3.33 15.65
C TYR A 242 -4.61 3.23 14.49
N LEU A 243 -4.49 2.03 13.96
CA LEU A 243 -3.99 1.72 12.63
C LEU A 243 -5.17 1.53 11.66
N GLU A 244 -4.87 1.27 10.39
CA GLU A 244 -5.87 1.18 9.32
C GLU A 244 -6.91 0.09 9.55
N GLU A 245 -6.51 -1.05 10.13
CA GLU A 245 -7.43 -2.14 10.46
C GLU A 245 -8.41 -1.76 11.59
N ASP A 246 -7.97 -0.95 12.55
CA ASP A 246 -8.84 -0.44 13.62
C ASP A 246 -9.88 0.54 13.06
N VAL A 247 -9.44 1.41 12.13
CA VAL A 247 -10.33 2.30 11.37
C VAL A 247 -11.37 1.49 10.59
N ARG A 248 -10.94 0.45 9.84
CA ARG A 248 -11.85 -0.42 9.10
C ARG A 248 -12.88 -1.07 10.01
N LYS A 249 -12.44 -1.60 11.15
CA LYS A 249 -13.34 -2.25 12.14
C LYS A 249 -14.33 -1.26 12.73
N ALA A 250 -13.87 -0.09 13.17
CA ALA A 250 -14.75 0.95 13.72
C ALA A 250 -15.81 1.38 12.70
N PHE A 251 -15.40 1.66 11.46
CA PHE A 251 -16.34 2.03 10.40
C PHE A 251 -17.31 0.88 10.05
N SER A 252 -16.80 -0.35 9.91
CA SER A 252 -17.60 -1.55 9.61
C SER A 252 -18.59 -1.90 10.73
N ASN A 253 -18.31 -1.51 11.98
CA ASN A 253 -19.22 -1.64 13.10
C ASN A 253 -20.36 -0.58 13.09
N GLY A 254 -20.23 0.50 12.33
CA GLY A 254 -21.14 1.64 12.33
C GLY A 254 -20.80 2.69 13.40
N ASP A 255 -19.55 2.73 13.87
CA ASP A 255 -19.10 3.65 14.92
C ASP A 255 -18.63 5.00 14.35
N ALA A 256 -18.60 5.17 13.02
CA ALA A 256 -18.24 6.41 12.34
C ALA A 256 -19.04 6.60 11.06
N ALA A 257 -19.26 7.88 10.69
CA ALA A 257 -19.90 8.26 9.44
C ALA A 257 -18.90 8.41 8.30
N PHE A 258 -17.67 8.82 8.61
CA PHE A 258 -16.57 9.01 7.66
C PHE A 258 -15.30 8.33 8.17
N ALA A 259 -14.53 7.77 7.23
CA ALA A 259 -13.22 7.17 7.50
C ALA A 259 -12.28 7.44 6.33
N LEU A 260 -10.99 7.65 6.61
CA LEU A 260 -9.93 7.68 5.60
C LEU A 260 -9.19 6.35 5.62
N ASN A 261 -9.17 5.61 4.48
CA ASN A 261 -8.51 4.31 4.42
C ASN A 261 -8.18 3.91 2.98
N TRP A 262 -7.42 2.81 2.84
CA TRP A 262 -6.95 2.23 1.59
C TRP A 262 -8.04 1.50 0.78
N THR A 263 -7.73 1.15 -0.47
CA THR A 263 -8.62 0.46 -1.41
C THR A 263 -9.29 -0.80 -0.83
N TYR A 264 -8.53 -1.64 -0.12
CA TYR A 264 -9.03 -2.93 0.39
C TYR A 264 -10.27 -2.81 1.27
N MET A 265 -10.41 -1.70 1.99
CA MET A 265 -11.55 -1.46 2.88
C MET A 265 -12.88 -1.44 2.13
N TYR A 266 -12.92 -1.01 0.86
CA TYR A 266 -14.17 -0.87 0.12
C TYR A 266 -14.97 -2.17 0.06
N ASN A 267 -14.32 -3.25 -0.37
CA ASN A 267 -14.97 -4.54 -0.48
C ASN A 267 -15.18 -5.21 0.88
N MET A 268 -14.23 -5.08 1.82
CA MET A 268 -14.37 -5.65 3.17
C MET A 268 -15.47 -4.97 3.98
N ALA A 269 -15.64 -3.65 3.89
CA ALA A 269 -16.71 -2.92 4.57
C ALA A 269 -18.09 -3.15 3.91
N ASN A 270 -18.14 -3.61 2.67
CA ASN A 270 -19.37 -4.04 1.98
C ASN A 270 -19.65 -5.54 2.10
N ASP A 271 -18.78 -6.33 2.73
CA ASP A 271 -19.00 -7.76 2.98
C ASP A 271 -19.84 -7.95 4.26
N ALA A 272 -21.07 -8.47 4.10
CA ALA A 272 -21.98 -8.72 5.21
C ALA A 272 -21.44 -9.71 6.27
N LYS A 273 -20.39 -10.49 5.95
CA LYS A 273 -19.73 -11.39 6.92
C LYS A 273 -18.80 -10.64 7.87
N GLN A 274 -18.36 -9.44 7.49
CA GLN A 274 -17.34 -8.66 8.20
C GLN A 274 -17.82 -7.27 8.63
N SER A 275 -19.00 -6.82 8.15
CA SER A 275 -19.45 -5.46 8.31
C SER A 275 -20.95 -5.39 8.62
N LYS A 276 -21.31 -4.62 9.64
CA LYS A 276 -22.69 -4.29 9.98
C LYS A 276 -23.28 -3.21 9.06
N VAL A 277 -22.43 -2.49 8.32
CA VAL A 277 -22.83 -1.42 7.40
C VAL A 277 -22.73 -1.84 5.93
N ALA A 278 -22.64 -3.14 5.66
CA ALA A 278 -22.59 -3.68 4.30
C ALA A 278 -23.77 -3.16 3.46
N GLY A 279 -23.50 -2.75 2.21
CA GLY A 279 -24.47 -2.11 1.32
C GLY A 279 -24.69 -0.62 1.58
N GLN A 280 -24.23 -0.09 2.72
CA GLN A 280 -24.33 1.33 3.08
C GLN A 280 -23.01 2.10 2.91
N VAL A 281 -21.98 1.45 2.42
CA VAL A 281 -20.64 2.05 2.27
C VAL A 281 -20.54 2.76 0.93
N GLY A 282 -20.20 4.04 0.97
CA GLY A 282 -19.77 4.80 -0.19
C GLY A 282 -18.28 5.10 -0.14
N ILE A 283 -17.71 5.41 -1.30
CA ILE A 283 -16.31 5.77 -1.49
C ILE A 283 -16.21 6.96 -2.42
N MET A 284 -15.30 7.87 -2.11
CA MET A 284 -15.00 9.03 -2.94
C MET A 284 -13.51 9.42 -2.79
N PRO A 285 -12.94 10.21 -3.70
CA PRO A 285 -11.63 10.82 -3.47
C PRO A 285 -11.62 11.58 -2.14
N ALA A 286 -10.52 11.54 -1.39
CA ALA A 286 -10.36 12.46 -0.27
C ALA A 286 -10.44 13.90 -0.79
N PRO A 287 -11.31 14.77 -0.21
CA PRO A 287 -11.52 16.11 -0.75
C PRO A 287 -10.28 17.00 -0.64
N GLY A 288 -10.29 18.09 -1.37
CA GLY A 288 -9.35 19.19 -1.22
C GLY A 288 -9.91 20.36 -0.39
N ASP A 289 -9.30 21.52 -0.57
CA ASP A 289 -9.72 22.79 0.03
C ASP A 289 -10.80 23.53 -0.79
N ALA A 290 -11.00 23.12 -2.06
CA ALA A 290 -11.98 23.69 -2.96
C ALA A 290 -12.72 22.60 -3.76
N PRO A 291 -13.96 22.86 -4.22
CA PRO A 291 -14.69 21.93 -5.08
C PRO A 291 -13.87 21.51 -6.32
N GLY A 292 -13.89 20.22 -6.62
CA GLY A 292 -13.12 19.64 -7.74
C GLY A 292 -11.63 19.40 -7.43
N LYS A 293 -11.15 19.75 -6.22
CA LYS A 293 -9.83 19.36 -5.74
C LYS A 293 -9.90 18.09 -4.91
N ALA A 294 -8.88 17.27 -5.01
CA ALA A 294 -8.74 16.04 -4.26
C ALA A 294 -7.33 15.89 -3.70
N GLY A 295 -7.20 15.14 -2.62
CA GLY A 295 -5.92 14.75 -2.04
C GLY A 295 -5.68 13.27 -2.09
N ALA A 296 -4.44 12.86 -2.27
CA ALA A 296 -4.06 11.45 -2.29
C ALA A 296 -2.60 11.27 -1.88
N VAL A 297 -2.32 10.19 -1.17
CA VAL A 297 -0.95 9.75 -0.86
C VAL A 297 -0.57 8.57 -1.76
N ASN A 298 0.67 8.52 -2.24
CA ASN A 298 1.17 7.30 -2.87
C ASN A 298 1.50 6.26 -1.78
N GLY A 299 0.66 5.24 -1.65
CA GLY A 299 0.82 4.08 -0.77
C GLY A 299 1.16 2.79 -1.52
N SER A 300 1.62 2.92 -2.76
CA SER A 300 1.93 1.76 -3.60
C SER A 300 3.17 1.02 -3.11
N MET A 301 3.24 -0.28 -3.42
CA MET A 301 4.33 -1.15 -3.01
C MET A 301 4.81 -2.01 -4.19
N GLY A 302 6.07 -2.46 -4.13
CA GLY A 302 6.70 -3.29 -5.13
C GLY A 302 7.24 -4.60 -4.59
N LEU A 303 7.48 -5.57 -5.50
CA LEU A 303 8.21 -6.80 -5.22
C LEU A 303 9.59 -6.71 -5.86
N GLY A 304 10.64 -6.84 -5.05
CA GLY A 304 12.03 -6.74 -5.47
C GLY A 304 12.82 -8.02 -5.24
N ILE A 305 13.92 -8.17 -5.95
CA ILE A 305 14.90 -9.25 -5.75
C ILE A 305 15.96 -8.72 -4.78
N ALA A 306 16.16 -9.40 -3.66
CA ALA A 306 17.20 -9.06 -2.72
C ALA A 306 18.60 -9.11 -3.38
N SER A 307 19.47 -8.15 -3.09
CA SER A 307 20.78 -8.07 -3.76
C SER A 307 21.68 -9.28 -3.49
N GLY A 308 21.47 -9.98 -2.37
CA GLY A 308 22.18 -11.20 -1.99
C GLY A 308 21.61 -12.49 -2.56
N SER A 309 20.48 -12.45 -3.27
CA SER A 309 19.86 -13.65 -3.84
C SER A 309 20.76 -14.30 -4.89
N THR A 310 20.97 -15.59 -4.77
CA THR A 310 21.65 -16.44 -5.77
C THR A 310 20.66 -17.08 -6.76
N HIS A 311 19.35 -16.85 -6.59
CA HIS A 311 18.27 -17.43 -7.39
C HIS A 311 17.48 -16.33 -8.15
N ALA A 312 18.19 -15.32 -8.69
CA ALA A 312 17.56 -14.14 -9.28
C ALA A 312 16.57 -14.44 -10.41
N ASP A 313 16.81 -15.50 -11.20
CA ASP A 313 15.92 -15.86 -12.31
C ASP A 313 14.62 -16.52 -11.80
N GLN A 314 14.69 -17.40 -10.81
CA GLN A 314 13.51 -18.00 -10.19
C GLN A 314 12.74 -16.96 -9.35
N ALA A 315 13.44 -16.06 -8.66
CA ALA A 315 12.83 -14.93 -7.95
C ALA A 315 12.07 -14.02 -8.93
N TRP A 316 12.66 -13.72 -10.09
CA TRP A 316 11.99 -12.96 -11.14
C TRP A 316 10.78 -13.68 -11.71
N GLN A 317 10.87 -14.99 -11.94
CA GLN A 317 9.75 -15.82 -12.40
C GLN A 317 8.57 -15.74 -11.42
N TYR A 318 8.86 -15.83 -10.11
CA TYR A 318 7.84 -15.68 -9.06
C TYR A 318 7.24 -14.26 -9.04
N ILE A 319 8.06 -13.22 -9.06
CA ILE A 319 7.60 -11.82 -9.12
C ILE A 319 6.72 -11.59 -10.35
N ARG A 320 7.13 -12.05 -11.53
CA ARG A 320 6.34 -11.93 -12.77
C ARG A 320 4.99 -12.61 -12.67
N TYR A 321 4.91 -13.75 -12.02
CA TYR A 321 3.64 -14.43 -11.78
C TYR A 321 2.76 -13.61 -10.85
N MET A 322 3.27 -13.21 -9.68
CA MET A 322 2.52 -12.46 -8.65
C MET A 322 1.99 -11.12 -9.18
N THR A 323 2.73 -10.47 -10.08
CA THR A 323 2.38 -9.18 -10.67
C THR A 323 1.70 -9.29 -12.03
N SER A 324 1.45 -10.50 -12.53
CA SER A 324 0.82 -10.70 -13.82
C SER A 324 -0.63 -10.22 -13.85
N GLN A 325 -1.09 -9.76 -15.02
CA GLN A 325 -2.44 -9.26 -15.20
C GLN A 325 -3.52 -10.28 -14.77
N PRO A 326 -3.44 -11.59 -15.15
CA PRO A 326 -4.43 -12.56 -14.72
C PRO A 326 -4.52 -12.73 -13.20
N VAL A 327 -3.38 -12.75 -12.52
CA VAL A 327 -3.35 -12.86 -11.05
C VAL A 327 -3.94 -11.58 -10.43
N GLN A 328 -3.51 -10.40 -10.86
CA GLN A 328 -4.03 -9.15 -10.33
C GLN A 328 -5.53 -8.97 -10.61
N ASN A 329 -6.02 -9.37 -11.78
CA ASN A 329 -7.44 -9.31 -12.08
C ASN A 329 -8.28 -10.20 -11.15
N ASN A 330 -7.79 -11.38 -10.79
CA ASN A 330 -8.46 -12.28 -9.85
C ASN A 330 -8.57 -11.68 -8.44
N TYR A 331 -7.67 -10.78 -8.07
CA TYR A 331 -7.62 -10.13 -6.76
C TYR A 331 -7.93 -8.62 -6.80
N ALA A 332 -8.52 -8.14 -7.90
CA ALA A 332 -8.79 -6.71 -8.11
C ALA A 332 -9.73 -6.08 -7.05
N ARG A 333 -10.45 -6.90 -6.28
CA ARG A 333 -11.29 -6.45 -5.16
C ARG A 333 -10.48 -6.05 -3.91
N LEU A 334 -9.20 -6.39 -3.86
CA LEU A 334 -8.31 -6.11 -2.73
C LEU A 334 -7.29 -5.02 -3.05
N SER A 335 -6.84 -4.95 -4.30
CA SER A 335 -5.87 -3.96 -4.79
C SER A 335 -6.18 -3.57 -6.22
N LEU A 336 -5.96 -2.32 -6.56
CA LEU A 336 -6.08 -1.87 -7.94
C LEU A 336 -5.00 -2.55 -8.79
N PRO A 337 -5.36 -3.19 -9.93
CA PRO A 337 -4.38 -3.73 -10.86
C PRO A 337 -3.47 -2.64 -11.42
N ILE A 338 -2.19 -2.96 -11.59
CA ILE A 338 -1.21 -2.03 -12.18
C ILE A 338 -1.34 -1.90 -13.70
N TRP A 339 -2.07 -2.81 -14.35
CA TRP A 339 -2.19 -2.91 -15.79
C TRP A 339 -3.36 -2.09 -16.33
N LYS A 340 -3.11 -1.19 -17.27
CA LYS A 340 -4.14 -0.34 -17.89
C LYS A 340 -5.28 -1.14 -18.51
N SER A 341 -4.96 -2.27 -19.15
CA SER A 341 -5.94 -3.15 -19.81
C SER A 341 -6.86 -3.88 -18.83
N SER A 342 -6.48 -4.03 -17.55
CA SER A 342 -7.35 -4.62 -16.51
C SER A 342 -8.65 -3.84 -16.33
N TYR A 343 -8.63 -2.54 -16.56
CA TYR A 343 -9.81 -1.66 -16.41
C TYR A 343 -10.77 -1.72 -17.59
N GLN A 344 -10.48 -2.53 -18.60
CA GLN A 344 -11.37 -2.89 -19.70
C GLN A 344 -11.98 -4.29 -19.49
N ASP A 345 -11.52 -5.02 -18.47
CA ASP A 345 -12.04 -6.35 -18.14
C ASP A 345 -13.35 -6.22 -17.35
N ALA A 346 -14.44 -6.75 -17.91
CA ALA A 346 -15.77 -6.68 -17.29
C ALA A 346 -15.83 -7.35 -15.91
N ALA A 347 -15.01 -8.39 -15.65
CA ALA A 347 -14.96 -9.04 -14.35
C ALA A 347 -14.27 -8.17 -13.28
N VAL A 348 -13.26 -7.39 -13.67
CA VAL A 348 -12.59 -6.42 -12.81
C VAL A 348 -13.51 -5.26 -12.49
N MET A 349 -14.26 -4.77 -13.48
CA MET A 349 -15.12 -3.59 -13.35
C MET A 349 -16.42 -3.87 -12.61
N LYS A 350 -16.90 -5.11 -12.61
CA LYS A 350 -18.19 -5.49 -12.02
C LYS A 350 -18.26 -5.11 -10.53
N ASP A 351 -19.28 -4.35 -10.17
CA ASP A 351 -19.55 -3.88 -8.79
C ASP A 351 -18.42 -3.01 -8.19
N GLN A 352 -17.53 -2.46 -9.05
CA GLN A 352 -16.39 -1.62 -8.64
C GLN A 352 -16.47 -0.19 -9.22
N GLU A 353 -17.54 0.19 -9.88
CA GLU A 353 -17.66 1.46 -10.60
C GLU A 353 -17.35 2.69 -9.69
N SER A 354 -17.85 2.68 -8.45
CA SER A 354 -17.61 3.77 -7.50
C SER A 354 -16.14 3.84 -7.07
N LEU A 355 -15.51 2.68 -6.82
CA LEU A 355 -14.08 2.60 -6.49
C LEU A 355 -13.22 3.08 -7.66
N ILE A 356 -13.49 2.59 -8.87
CA ILE A 356 -12.69 2.94 -10.05
C ILE A 356 -12.82 4.43 -10.37
N LYS A 357 -14.04 4.99 -10.25
CA LYS A 357 -14.24 6.43 -10.43
C LYS A 357 -13.48 7.27 -9.40
N ALA A 358 -13.47 6.84 -8.13
CA ALA A 358 -12.69 7.50 -7.09
C ALA A 358 -11.18 7.37 -7.35
N ALA A 359 -10.74 6.18 -7.80
CA ALA A 359 -9.35 5.90 -8.12
C ALA A 359 -8.82 6.75 -9.28
N ASP A 360 -9.59 6.91 -10.36
CA ASP A 360 -9.20 7.71 -11.53
C ASP A 360 -8.82 9.15 -11.11
N THR A 361 -9.62 9.78 -10.25
CA THR A 361 -9.31 11.09 -9.69
C THR A 361 -8.10 11.05 -8.76
N SER A 362 -8.10 10.13 -7.78
CA SER A 362 -7.10 10.10 -6.71
C SER A 362 -5.70 9.75 -7.22
N LEU A 363 -5.58 8.79 -8.13
CA LEU A 363 -4.29 8.39 -8.70
C LEU A 363 -3.62 9.51 -9.50
N SER A 364 -4.42 10.43 -10.07
CA SER A 364 -3.90 11.58 -10.83
C SER A 364 -3.26 12.67 -9.95
N VAL A 365 -3.59 12.70 -8.65
CA VAL A 365 -3.15 13.73 -7.70
C VAL A 365 -2.30 13.16 -6.55
N MET A 366 -1.87 11.90 -6.65
CA MET A 366 -1.06 11.26 -5.62
C MET A 366 0.21 12.05 -5.31
N LEU A 367 0.38 12.42 -4.05
CA LEU A 367 1.60 12.99 -3.51
C LEU A 367 2.51 11.88 -2.97
N SER A 368 3.73 11.82 -3.48
CA SER A 368 4.77 10.96 -2.88
C SER A 368 5.24 11.56 -1.55
N ARG A 369 5.41 10.69 -0.55
CA ARG A 369 6.17 11.04 0.65
C ARG A 369 7.62 11.36 0.25
N PRO A 370 8.40 12.08 1.07
CA PRO A 370 9.75 12.51 0.69
C PRO A 370 10.66 11.37 0.24
N GLU A 371 11.25 11.51 -0.94
CA GLU A 371 12.20 10.53 -1.53
C GLU A 371 13.62 10.83 -1.03
N THR A 372 14.00 10.29 0.13
CA THR A 372 15.31 10.44 0.76
C THR A 372 15.78 9.14 1.40
N ALA A 373 17.09 8.89 1.37
CA ALA A 373 17.66 7.71 2.04
C ALA A 373 17.56 7.75 3.58
N ASP A 374 17.28 8.90 4.15
CA ASP A 374 17.05 9.09 5.59
C ASP A 374 15.55 9.13 5.94
N TYR A 375 14.68 8.58 5.07
CA TYR A 375 13.22 8.67 5.23
C TYR A 375 12.74 8.14 6.59
N SER A 376 13.23 6.99 7.03
CA SER A 376 12.81 6.39 8.31
C SER A 376 13.01 7.34 9.49
N ARG A 377 14.14 8.07 9.51
CA ARG A 377 14.41 9.08 10.55
C ARG A 377 13.51 10.31 10.41
N LEU A 378 13.28 10.75 9.18
CA LEU A 378 12.38 11.87 8.89
C LEU A 378 10.94 11.53 9.32
N SER A 379 10.46 10.36 8.92
CA SER A 379 9.12 9.87 9.26
C SER A 379 8.93 9.75 10.79
N SER A 380 9.89 9.15 11.51
CA SER A 380 9.83 9.06 12.97
C SER A 380 9.73 10.43 13.63
N THR A 381 10.49 11.43 13.15
CA THR A 381 10.39 12.81 13.65
C THR A 381 9.02 13.42 13.35
N LEU A 382 8.51 13.25 12.13
CA LEU A 382 7.20 13.77 11.71
C LEU A 382 6.08 13.14 12.54
N GLN A 383 6.08 11.82 12.71
CA GLN A 383 5.13 11.08 13.55
C GLN A 383 5.10 11.64 14.98
N GLN A 384 6.28 11.81 15.59
CA GLN A 384 6.40 12.34 16.93
C GLN A 384 5.84 13.76 17.04
N GLN A 385 6.17 14.64 16.10
CA GLN A 385 5.70 16.03 16.11
C GLN A 385 4.19 16.13 15.85
N LEU A 386 3.64 15.33 14.94
CA LEU A 386 2.20 15.24 14.73
C LEU A 386 1.49 14.76 16.00
N GLN A 387 1.99 13.72 16.66
CA GLN A 387 1.44 13.23 17.94
C GLN A 387 1.49 14.29 19.02
N GLN A 388 2.56 15.10 19.12
CA GLN A 388 2.63 16.22 20.06
C GLN A 388 1.50 17.24 19.81
N VAL A 389 1.17 17.53 18.56
CA VAL A 389 0.03 18.42 18.26
C VAL A 389 -1.29 17.76 18.63
N LEU A 390 -1.51 16.51 18.23
CA LEU A 390 -2.77 15.78 18.47
C LEU A 390 -3.08 15.58 19.95
N THR A 391 -2.05 15.50 20.79
CA THR A 391 -2.17 15.40 22.27
C THR A 391 -2.15 16.76 22.98
N GLY A 392 -1.96 17.87 22.26
CA GLY A 392 -1.93 19.22 22.82
C GLY A 392 -0.58 19.64 23.42
N GLY A 393 0.49 18.86 23.17
CA GLY A 393 1.85 19.16 23.67
C GLY A 393 2.61 20.19 22.82
N ALA A 394 2.17 20.47 21.59
CA ALA A 394 2.78 21.46 20.73
C ALA A 394 1.74 22.17 19.85
N THR A 395 2.06 23.37 19.38
CA THR A 395 1.28 24.02 18.33
C THR A 395 1.65 23.47 16.94
N PRO A 396 0.75 23.51 15.95
CA PRO A 396 1.07 23.09 14.58
C PRO A 396 2.34 23.75 14.02
N GLU A 397 2.50 25.06 14.24
CA GLU A 397 3.64 25.83 13.77
C GLU A 397 4.95 25.37 14.40
N ALA A 398 4.99 25.22 15.74
CA ALA A 398 6.17 24.78 16.48
C ALA A 398 6.58 23.34 16.06
N ALA A 399 5.61 22.45 15.94
CA ALA A 399 5.83 21.07 15.53
C ALA A 399 6.41 20.98 14.11
N MET A 400 5.82 21.67 13.15
CA MET A 400 6.30 21.62 11.76
C MET A 400 7.66 22.31 11.58
N GLN A 401 7.96 23.38 12.33
CA GLN A 401 9.30 23.95 12.38
C GLN A 401 10.35 22.99 12.98
N ALA A 402 9.98 22.17 13.96
CA ALA A 402 10.86 21.14 14.49
C ALA A 402 11.17 20.06 13.45
N VAL A 403 10.17 19.68 12.62
CA VAL A 403 10.38 18.76 11.50
C VAL A 403 11.33 19.40 10.46
N ASP A 404 11.13 20.66 10.09
CA ASP A 404 12.00 21.38 9.13
C ASP A 404 13.46 21.41 9.61
N LYS A 405 13.69 21.70 10.91
CA LYS A 405 15.04 21.66 11.50
C LYS A 405 15.69 20.28 11.44
N SER A 406 14.90 19.23 11.61
CA SER A 406 15.38 17.85 11.48
C SER A 406 15.68 17.51 10.02
N ALA A 407 14.77 17.86 9.11
CA ALA A 407 14.90 17.63 7.66
C ALA A 407 16.15 18.33 7.08
N ALA A 408 16.47 19.54 7.53
CA ALA A 408 17.65 20.28 7.11
C ALA A 408 18.99 19.59 7.45
N ARG A 409 19.00 18.58 8.32
CA ARG A 409 20.19 17.80 8.72
C ARG A 409 20.29 16.45 8.00
N LEU A 410 19.31 16.09 7.17
CA LEU A 410 19.31 14.87 6.36
C LEU A 410 20.30 15.04 5.19
N ARG A 411 20.98 13.95 4.80
CA ARG A 411 22.01 13.93 3.75
C ARG A 411 21.60 13.09 2.55
#